data_25c6b4c82151055cf619328fdca06d49
#
_entry.id   25c6b4c82151055cf619328fdca06d49
#
_cell.length_a   1.000
_cell.length_b   1.000
_cell.length_c   1.000
_cell.angle_alpha   90.00
_cell.angle_beta   90.00
_cell.angle_gamma   90.00
#
_symmetry.space_group_name_H-M   'P 1'
#
loop_
_entity.id
_entity.type
_entity.pdbx_description
1 polymer ?
#
loop_
_entity_poly.entity_id
_entity_poly.type
_entity_poly.pdbx_seq_one_letter_code
_entity_poly.pdbx_strand_id
1 'polypeptide(L)'
;MKIGLVVEGGASRTFYSCGVMDEMLRENIYADYVIGTSAGISNAVSYVSKQIGRNYIIGTKYLNDKRYMGTKYLLNPKKRCYFNLDFIMDEIPNKLVPFDYDTFAKFKGDVIATLTNINTGKTEYVPVSRYDRKFEILRATCALPLLFQPIIINGNEY
;
A
#
# COMPACT_ATOMS: atom_id res chain seq x y z
N MET A 1 26.05 8.51 -1.83
CA MET A 1 25.33 7.78 -2.89
C MET A 1 23.87 7.78 -2.50
N LYS A 2 22.94 8.03 -3.43
CA LYS A 2 21.49 7.92 -3.17
C LYS A 2 20.99 6.57 -3.67
N ILE A 3 20.12 5.93 -2.91
CA ILE A 3 19.54 4.62 -3.22
C ILE A 3 18.05 4.79 -3.53
N GLY A 4 17.63 4.33 -4.72
CA GLY A 4 16.23 4.24 -5.10
C GLY A 4 15.73 2.79 -4.98
N LEU A 5 14.55 2.60 -4.39
CA LEU A 5 13.86 1.32 -4.32
C LEU A 5 12.59 1.40 -5.17
N VAL A 6 12.48 0.51 -6.16
CA VAL A 6 11.29 0.37 -7.01
C VAL A 6 10.61 -0.94 -6.67
N VAL A 7 9.33 -0.89 -6.29
CA VAL A 7 8.58 -2.09 -5.88
C VAL A 7 7.38 -2.30 -6.79
N GLU A 8 7.43 -3.40 -7.54
CA GLU A 8 6.37 -3.79 -8.46
C GLU A 8 5.08 -4.17 -7.71
N GLY A 9 3.93 -3.93 -8.34
CA GLY A 9 2.64 -4.44 -7.88
C GLY A 9 2.49 -5.95 -8.12
N GLY A 10 1.47 -6.56 -7.55
CA GLY A 10 1.21 -7.99 -7.81
C GLY A 10 0.44 -8.71 -6.70
N ALA A 11 -0.38 -7.99 -5.94
CA ALA A 11 -1.16 -8.55 -4.85
C ALA A 11 -0.29 -9.42 -3.90
N SER A 12 -0.66 -10.68 -3.63
CA SER A 12 0.08 -11.55 -2.72
C SER A 12 1.51 -11.92 -3.18
N ARG A 13 1.82 -11.79 -4.48
CA ARG A 13 3.18 -12.03 -4.97
C ARG A 13 4.21 -11.06 -4.37
N THR A 14 3.78 -9.87 -3.97
CA THR A 14 4.65 -8.87 -3.36
C THR A 14 5.19 -9.28 -1.98
N PHE A 15 4.69 -10.34 -1.36
CA PHE A 15 5.27 -10.86 -0.12
C PHE A 15 6.72 -11.34 -0.29
N TYR A 16 7.11 -11.75 -1.49
CA TYR A 16 8.53 -11.98 -1.79
C TYR A 16 9.35 -10.69 -1.59
N SER A 17 8.89 -9.58 -2.16
CA SER A 17 9.54 -8.28 -2.00
C SER A 17 9.56 -7.80 -0.54
N CYS A 18 8.55 -8.18 0.27
CA CYS A 18 8.56 -7.90 1.70
C CYS A 18 9.72 -8.58 2.42
N GLY A 19 10.01 -9.84 2.09
CA GLY A 19 11.17 -10.55 2.64
C GLY A 19 12.49 -9.87 2.26
N VAL A 20 12.63 -9.44 1.01
CA VAL A 20 13.80 -8.68 0.55
C VAL A 20 13.94 -7.36 1.31
N MET A 21 12.85 -6.60 1.46
CA MET A 21 12.86 -5.34 2.20
C MET A 21 13.16 -5.52 3.70
N ASP A 22 12.67 -6.60 4.30
CA ASP A 22 13.00 -6.94 5.69
C ASP A 22 14.50 -7.24 5.85
N GLU A 23 15.11 -7.95 4.87
CA GLU A 23 16.54 -8.22 4.90
C GLU A 23 17.37 -6.96 4.64
N MET A 24 16.94 -6.08 3.72
CA MET A 24 17.57 -4.77 3.54
C MET A 24 17.61 -3.99 4.86
N LEU A 25 16.53 -4.03 5.64
CA LEU A 25 16.51 -3.37 6.96
C LEU A 25 17.47 -4.00 7.95
N ARG A 26 17.62 -5.34 7.97
CA ARG A 26 18.58 -6.05 8.85
C ARG A 26 20.03 -5.71 8.50
N GLU A 27 20.31 -5.56 7.22
CA GLU A 27 21.62 -5.16 6.69
C GLU A 27 21.86 -3.63 6.71
N ASN A 28 20.93 -2.85 7.33
CA ASN A 28 20.99 -1.39 7.38
C ASN A 28 21.06 -0.71 6.00
N ILE A 29 20.44 -1.30 5.00
CA ILE A 29 20.30 -0.74 3.67
C ILE A 29 19.00 0.08 3.63
N TYR A 30 19.13 1.39 3.56
CA TYR A 30 18.01 2.33 3.55
C TYR A 30 17.96 3.07 2.21
N ALA A 31 16.79 3.07 1.58
CA ALA A 31 16.55 3.83 0.36
C ALA A 31 16.23 5.29 0.70
N ASP A 32 16.70 6.21 -0.15
CA ASP A 32 16.37 7.64 -0.10
C ASP A 32 15.10 7.95 -0.89
N TYR A 33 14.74 7.09 -1.84
CA TYR A 33 13.60 7.23 -2.72
C TYR A 33 12.91 5.87 -2.87
N VAL A 34 11.63 5.82 -2.57
CA VAL A 34 10.83 4.60 -2.66
C VAL A 34 9.64 4.86 -3.57
N ILE A 35 9.54 4.10 -4.65
CA ILE A 35 8.40 4.17 -5.58
C ILE A 35 7.83 2.80 -5.83
N GLY A 36 6.53 2.72 -5.98
CA GLY A 36 5.89 1.45 -6.29
C GLY A 36 4.44 1.57 -6.70
N THR A 37 3.88 0.43 -7.06
CA THR A 37 2.52 0.30 -7.57
C THR A 37 1.73 -0.68 -6.69
N SER A 38 0.44 -0.37 -6.43
CA SER A 38 -0.49 -1.31 -5.80
C SER A 38 0.07 -1.91 -4.49
N ALA A 39 -0.01 -3.23 -4.32
CA ALA A 39 0.53 -3.93 -3.16
C ALA A 39 2.04 -3.68 -2.93
N GLY A 40 2.80 -3.36 -3.98
CA GLY A 40 4.22 -3.05 -3.86
C GLY A 40 4.47 -1.85 -2.94
N ILE A 41 3.91 -0.69 -3.26
CA ILE A 41 4.06 0.50 -2.42
C ILE A 41 3.33 0.36 -1.09
N SER A 42 2.17 -0.32 -1.07
CA SER A 42 1.41 -0.57 0.15
C SER A 42 2.19 -1.41 1.17
N ASN A 43 3.06 -2.29 0.72
CA ASN A 43 3.98 -3.05 1.57
C ASN A 43 5.27 -2.27 1.88
N ALA A 44 5.77 -1.47 0.93
CA ALA A 44 7.00 -0.71 1.09
C ALA A 44 6.91 0.38 2.18
N VAL A 45 5.73 0.87 2.52
CA VAL A 45 5.57 1.79 3.67
C VAL A 45 6.00 1.16 4.99
N SER A 46 5.90 -0.18 5.14
CA SER A 46 6.43 -0.89 6.31
C SER A 46 7.97 -0.88 6.35
N TYR A 47 8.62 -0.97 5.19
CA TYR A 47 10.06 -0.79 5.08
C TYR A 47 10.47 0.65 5.44
N VAL A 48 9.77 1.65 4.92
CA VAL A 48 10.01 3.07 5.21
C VAL A 48 9.85 3.36 6.71
N SER A 49 8.87 2.74 7.37
CA SER A 49 8.65 2.86 8.82
C SER A 49 9.53 1.91 9.64
N LYS A 50 10.48 1.19 9.02
CA LYS A 50 11.44 0.27 9.66
C LYS A 50 10.79 -0.87 10.46
N GLN A 51 9.61 -1.30 10.05
CA GLN A 51 8.85 -2.35 10.75
C GLN A 51 9.13 -3.73 10.15
N ILE A 52 10.29 -4.31 10.52
CA ILE A 52 10.68 -5.68 10.13
C ILE A 52 9.60 -6.69 10.54
N GLY A 53 9.26 -7.59 9.64
CA GLY A 53 8.29 -8.67 9.87
C GLY A 53 6.83 -8.24 9.89
N ARG A 54 6.52 -6.94 9.82
CA ARG A 54 5.13 -6.47 9.84
C ARG A 54 4.30 -7.05 8.70
N ASN A 55 4.83 -7.03 7.48
CA ASN A 55 4.15 -7.59 6.31
C ASN A 55 4.03 -9.12 6.38
N TYR A 56 5.00 -9.81 6.96
CA TYR A 56 4.91 -11.24 7.22
C TYR A 56 3.73 -11.58 8.16
N ILE A 57 3.55 -10.80 9.23
CA ILE A 57 2.42 -10.96 10.15
C ILE A 57 1.09 -10.74 9.42
N ILE A 58 1.01 -9.69 8.59
CA ILE A 58 -0.19 -9.41 7.80
C ILE A 58 -0.49 -10.57 6.85
N GLY A 59 0.51 -11.04 6.10
CA GLY A 59 0.36 -12.12 5.14
C GLY A 59 -0.04 -13.45 5.78
N THR A 60 0.58 -13.82 6.90
CA THR A 60 0.32 -15.12 7.54
C THR A 60 -0.98 -15.15 8.35
N LYS A 61 -1.35 -14.06 9.00
CA LYS A 61 -2.53 -14.03 9.87
C LYS A 61 -3.80 -13.55 9.18
N TYR A 62 -3.69 -12.60 8.24
CA TYR A 62 -4.86 -11.89 7.73
C TYR A 62 -5.16 -12.13 6.25
N LEU A 63 -4.23 -12.63 5.44
CA LEU A 63 -4.50 -12.89 4.03
C LEU A 63 -5.67 -13.86 3.82
N ASN A 64 -5.80 -14.86 4.72
CA ASN A 64 -6.90 -15.84 4.71
C ASN A 64 -8.10 -15.42 5.56
N ASP A 65 -8.07 -14.25 6.19
CA ASP A 65 -9.24 -13.74 6.93
C ASP A 65 -10.36 -13.41 5.94
N LYS A 66 -11.58 -13.88 6.26
CA LYS A 66 -12.78 -13.66 5.43
C LYS A 66 -13.12 -12.18 5.21
N ARG A 67 -12.52 -11.28 6.01
CA ARG A 67 -12.65 -9.82 5.88
C ARG A 67 -11.69 -9.25 4.85
N TYR A 68 -10.60 -9.94 4.53
CA TYR A 68 -9.53 -9.42 3.67
C TYR A 68 -9.97 -9.31 2.22
N MET A 69 -10.58 -10.36 1.67
CA MET A 69 -11.06 -10.41 0.29
C MET A 69 -12.24 -11.36 0.12
N GLY A 70 -12.97 -11.22 -0.98
CA GLY A 70 -14.00 -12.17 -1.35
C GLY A 70 -15.05 -11.61 -2.29
N THR A 71 -15.70 -12.52 -3.02
CA THR A 71 -16.75 -12.19 -4.00
C THR A 71 -17.98 -11.53 -3.36
N LYS A 72 -18.24 -11.77 -2.07
CA LYS A 72 -19.33 -11.12 -1.33
C LYS A 72 -19.29 -9.59 -1.38
N TYR A 73 -18.08 -9.01 -1.47
CA TYR A 73 -17.91 -7.56 -1.54
C TYR A 73 -18.21 -7.00 -2.93
N LEU A 74 -18.17 -7.82 -3.99
CA LEU A 74 -18.55 -7.42 -5.35
C LEU A 74 -20.06 -7.19 -5.48
N LEU A 75 -20.85 -7.81 -4.60
CA LEU A 75 -22.31 -7.69 -4.60
C LEU A 75 -22.82 -6.39 -3.95
N ASN A 76 -21.95 -5.63 -3.31
CA ASN A 76 -22.35 -4.35 -2.69
C ASN A 76 -22.22 -3.21 -3.75
N PRO A 77 -23.35 -2.65 -4.25
CA PRO A 77 -23.29 -1.62 -5.29
C PRO A 77 -22.67 -0.31 -4.81
N LYS A 78 -22.67 -0.03 -3.50
CA LYS A 78 -22.14 1.21 -2.93
C LYS A 78 -20.65 1.14 -2.59
N LYS A 79 -20.10 -0.07 -2.38
CA LYS A 79 -18.71 -0.30 -1.96
C LYS A 79 -18.13 -1.51 -2.68
N ARG A 80 -18.40 -1.62 -3.98
CA ARG A 80 -17.93 -2.75 -4.77
C ARG A 80 -16.40 -2.86 -4.73
N CYS A 81 -15.91 -3.98 -4.21
CA CYS A 81 -14.48 -4.27 -4.13
C CYS A 81 -14.28 -5.79 -4.08
N TYR A 82 -13.13 -6.28 -4.51
CA TYR A 82 -12.73 -7.67 -4.27
C TYR A 82 -11.89 -7.79 -3.00
N PHE A 83 -10.94 -6.86 -2.82
CA PHE A 83 -10.20 -6.70 -1.57
C PHE A 83 -10.86 -5.61 -0.72
N ASN A 84 -11.09 -5.91 0.54
CA ASN A 84 -11.68 -4.96 1.48
C ASN A 84 -10.63 -3.93 1.93
N LEU A 85 -10.52 -2.83 1.22
CA LEU A 85 -9.54 -1.77 1.51
C LEU A 85 -9.78 -1.12 2.88
N ASP A 86 -10.99 -1.11 3.40
CA ASP A 86 -11.25 -0.60 4.75
C ASP A 86 -10.63 -1.52 5.80
N PHE A 87 -10.71 -2.83 5.61
CA PHE A 87 -10.03 -3.78 6.48
C PHE A 87 -8.50 -3.67 6.38
N ILE A 88 -7.99 -3.60 5.15
CA ILE A 88 -6.54 -3.62 4.86
C ILE A 88 -5.86 -2.31 5.25
N MET A 89 -6.48 -1.15 4.93
CA MET A 89 -5.86 0.18 5.04
C MET A 89 -6.33 0.98 6.26
N ASP A 90 -7.29 0.46 7.04
CA ASP A 90 -7.76 1.10 8.26
C ASP A 90 -7.71 0.14 9.46
N GLU A 91 -8.44 -0.98 9.45
CA GLU A 91 -8.52 -1.86 10.61
C GLU A 91 -7.17 -2.52 10.93
N ILE A 92 -6.46 -3.05 9.92
CA ILE A 92 -5.14 -3.68 10.13
C ILE A 92 -4.13 -2.67 10.69
N PRO A 93 -3.84 -1.52 10.04
CA PRO A 93 -2.79 -0.62 10.49
C PRO A 93 -3.13 0.15 11.77
N ASN A 94 -4.41 0.35 12.08
CA ASN A 94 -4.79 1.14 13.24
C ASN A 94 -5.15 0.31 14.47
N LYS A 95 -5.44 -1.01 14.31
CA LYS A 95 -5.94 -1.85 15.42
C LYS A 95 -5.23 -3.19 15.54
N LEU A 96 -5.01 -3.90 14.44
CA LEU A 96 -4.60 -5.32 14.46
C LEU A 96 -3.09 -5.52 14.38
N VAL A 97 -2.43 -4.79 13.51
CA VAL A 97 -0.96 -4.76 13.33
C VAL A 97 -0.56 -3.29 13.21
N PRO A 98 -0.37 -2.59 14.33
CA PRO A 98 -0.18 -1.15 14.35
C PRO A 98 0.92 -0.69 13.41
N PHE A 99 0.63 0.38 12.66
CA PHE A 99 1.59 1.02 11.78
C PHE A 99 2.32 2.14 12.54
N ASP A 100 3.63 2.21 12.39
CA ASP A 100 4.45 3.26 13.01
C ASP A 100 4.41 4.54 12.14
N TYR A 101 3.35 5.32 12.34
CA TYR A 101 3.16 6.60 11.66
C TYR A 101 4.25 7.62 12.00
N ASP A 102 4.81 7.56 13.20
CA ASP A 102 5.81 8.54 13.65
C ASP A 102 7.15 8.31 12.95
N THR A 103 7.58 7.05 12.83
CA THR A 103 8.79 6.71 12.05
C THR A 103 8.57 6.99 10.57
N PHE A 104 7.38 6.67 10.03
CA PHE A 104 7.03 6.99 8.65
C PHE A 104 7.06 8.49 8.39
N ALA A 105 6.50 9.32 9.28
CA ALA A 105 6.50 10.78 9.16
C ALA A 105 7.92 11.38 9.21
N LYS A 106 8.83 10.79 9.97
CA LYS A 106 10.23 11.24 10.10
C LYS A 106 11.13 10.85 8.93
N PHE A 107 10.67 10.01 8.03
CA PHE A 107 11.45 9.62 6.86
C PHE A 107 11.72 10.83 5.96
N LYS A 108 12.99 11.10 5.64
CA LYS A 108 13.43 12.29 4.91
C LYS A 108 13.43 12.13 3.38
N GLY A 109 13.29 10.89 2.92
CA GLY A 109 13.25 10.59 1.49
C GLY A 109 11.87 10.75 0.88
N ASP A 110 11.71 10.38 -0.38
CA ASP A 110 10.44 10.40 -1.10
C ASP A 110 9.78 9.02 -1.09
N VAL A 111 8.47 9.00 -0.92
CA VAL A 111 7.64 7.78 -1.08
C VAL A 111 6.55 8.09 -2.08
N ILE A 112 6.60 7.43 -3.22
CA ILE A 112 5.77 7.75 -4.39
C ILE A 112 4.93 6.52 -4.75
N ALA A 113 3.64 6.72 -4.94
CA ALA A 113 2.76 5.72 -5.54
C ALA A 113 2.50 6.05 -7.01
N THR A 114 2.48 5.04 -7.86
CA THR A 114 2.01 5.19 -9.23
C THR A 114 0.50 4.98 -9.27
N LEU A 115 -0.22 5.92 -9.84
CA LEU A 115 -1.66 5.89 -10.04
C LEU A 115 -1.99 6.00 -11.53
N THR A 116 -3.14 5.48 -11.93
CA THR A 116 -3.68 5.73 -13.26
C THR A 116 -4.89 6.64 -13.15
N ASN A 117 -4.79 7.83 -13.71
CA ASN A 117 -5.90 8.77 -13.77
C ASN A 117 -6.93 8.25 -14.79
N ILE A 118 -8.15 7.96 -14.35
CA ILE A 118 -9.20 7.34 -15.19
C ILE A 118 -9.65 8.30 -16.30
N ASN A 119 -9.69 9.59 -16.02
CA ASN A 119 -10.18 10.59 -16.99
C ASN A 119 -9.21 10.80 -18.16
N THR A 120 -7.90 10.63 -17.91
CA THR A 120 -6.86 10.89 -18.92
C THR A 120 -6.19 9.62 -19.46
N GLY A 121 -6.33 8.50 -18.74
CA GLY A 121 -5.61 7.25 -19.03
C GLY A 121 -4.10 7.33 -18.75
N LYS A 122 -3.62 8.41 -18.15
CA LYS A 122 -2.19 8.62 -17.90
C LYS A 122 -1.77 8.13 -16.52
N THR A 123 -0.54 7.66 -16.43
CA THR A 123 0.11 7.36 -15.15
C THR A 123 0.52 8.67 -14.47
N GLU A 124 0.23 8.76 -13.20
CA GLU A 124 0.65 9.85 -12.32
C GLU A 124 1.50 9.30 -11.17
N TYR A 125 2.49 10.09 -10.76
CA TYR A 125 3.43 9.77 -9.68
C TYR A 125 3.08 10.66 -8.50
N VAL A 126 2.40 10.09 -7.50
CA VAL A 126 1.81 10.86 -6.42
C VAL A 126 2.52 10.57 -5.09
N PRO A 127 3.00 11.61 -4.38
CA PRO A 127 3.59 11.41 -3.07
C PRO A 127 2.59 10.79 -2.07
N VAL A 128 3.03 9.76 -1.36
CA VAL A 128 2.25 9.17 -0.27
C VAL A 128 2.30 10.11 0.93
N SER A 129 1.13 10.60 1.36
CA SER A 129 1.04 11.50 2.51
C SER A 129 1.60 10.86 3.77
N ARG A 130 2.43 11.59 4.51
CA ARG A 130 3.03 11.15 5.77
C ARG A 130 2.07 11.18 6.95
N TYR A 131 0.95 11.90 6.81
CA TYR A 131 0.01 12.17 7.89
C TYR A 131 -1.38 11.59 7.64
N ASP A 132 -1.58 10.97 6.47
CA ASP A 132 -2.85 10.34 6.11
C ASP A 132 -2.95 8.96 6.74
N ARG A 133 -3.76 8.85 7.79
CA ARG A 133 -4.06 7.58 8.49
C ARG A 133 -5.06 6.69 7.76
N LYS A 134 -5.66 7.18 6.66
CA LYS A 134 -6.58 6.42 5.82
C LYS A 134 -5.91 5.81 4.60
N PHE A 135 -4.66 6.22 4.33
CA PHE A 135 -3.89 5.75 3.19
C PHE A 135 -4.62 5.92 1.85
N GLU A 136 -5.21 7.10 1.62
CA GLU A 136 -6.01 7.37 0.40
C GLU A 136 -5.22 7.11 -0.88
N ILE A 137 -3.96 7.56 -0.95
CA ILE A 137 -3.08 7.31 -2.10
C ILE A 137 -2.80 5.81 -2.28
N LEU A 138 -2.61 5.06 -1.19
CA LEU A 138 -2.39 3.61 -1.26
C LEU A 138 -3.66 2.87 -1.67
N ARG A 139 -4.84 3.36 -1.29
CA ARG A 139 -6.11 2.85 -1.77
C ARG A 139 -6.26 3.05 -3.27
N ALA A 140 -5.92 4.25 -3.77
CA ALA A 140 -6.03 4.59 -5.19
C ALA A 140 -5.10 3.74 -6.06
N THR A 141 -3.85 3.55 -5.66
CA THR A 141 -2.92 2.68 -6.42
C THR A 141 -3.34 1.20 -6.44
N CYS A 142 -4.23 0.78 -5.51
CA CYS A 142 -4.79 -0.58 -5.47
C CYS A 142 -6.14 -0.72 -6.17
N ALA A 143 -6.74 0.35 -6.65
CA ALA A 143 -8.08 0.35 -7.25
C ALA A 143 -8.06 -0.18 -8.68
N LEU A 144 -8.16 -1.50 -8.83
CA LEU A 144 -8.24 -2.16 -10.15
C LEU A 144 -9.61 -1.94 -10.79
N PRO A 145 -9.66 -1.57 -12.08
CA PRO A 145 -10.93 -1.45 -12.81
C PRO A 145 -11.81 -2.70 -12.68
N LEU A 146 -13.11 -2.53 -12.67
CA LEU A 146 -14.15 -3.56 -12.50
C LEU A 146 -14.17 -4.23 -11.10
N LEU A 147 -13.03 -4.35 -10.42
CA LEU A 147 -12.95 -4.98 -9.10
C LEU A 147 -13.11 -3.99 -7.95
N PHE A 148 -12.95 -2.69 -8.23
CA PHE A 148 -13.10 -1.61 -7.25
C PHE A 148 -13.89 -0.46 -7.85
N GLN A 149 -14.42 0.37 -6.96
CA GLN A 149 -14.85 1.71 -7.36
C GLN A 149 -13.66 2.65 -7.43
N PRO A 150 -13.67 3.62 -8.33
CA PRO A 150 -12.64 4.66 -8.39
C PRO A 150 -12.48 5.37 -7.04
N ILE A 151 -11.26 5.73 -6.73
CA ILE A 151 -10.93 6.58 -5.57
C ILE A 151 -10.78 8.02 -6.06
N ILE A 152 -11.51 8.92 -5.42
CA ILE A 152 -11.48 10.34 -5.77
C ILE A 152 -10.46 11.06 -4.88
N ILE A 153 -9.45 11.69 -5.49
CA ILE A 153 -8.44 12.48 -4.80
C ILE A 153 -8.35 13.84 -5.51
N ASN A 154 -8.62 14.90 -4.78
CA ASN A 154 -8.60 16.27 -5.30
C ASN A 154 -9.41 16.47 -6.59
N GLY A 155 -10.56 15.80 -6.70
CA GLY A 155 -11.44 15.88 -7.86
C GLY A 155 -11.04 15.02 -9.06
N ASN A 156 -9.95 14.29 -9.00
CA ASN A 156 -9.55 13.31 -10.02
C ASN A 156 -9.92 11.89 -9.57
N GLU A 157 -10.27 11.05 -10.53
CA GLU A 157 -10.60 9.65 -10.32
C GLU A 157 -9.42 8.75 -10.68
N TYR A 158 -9.14 7.78 -9.79
CA TYR A 158 -8.05 6.84 -9.94
C TYR A 158 -8.53 5.39 -9.73
#